data_958c788b03e2337d0765fc8f88d4d0f5
#
_entry.id   958c788b03e2337d0765fc8f88d4d0f5
#
_cell.length_a   1.000
_cell.length_b   1.000
_cell.length_c   1.000
_cell.angle_alpha   90.00
_cell.angle_beta   90.00
_cell.angle_gamma   90.00
#
_symmetry.space_group_name_H-M   'P 1'
#
loop_
_entity.id
_entity.type
_entity.pdbx_description
1 polymer ?
#
loop_
_entity_poly.entity_id
_entity_poly.type
_entity_poly.pdbx_seq_one_letter_code
_entity_poly.pdbx_strand_id
1 'polypeptide(L)'
;MDESIAKLKEAIRNKKVLLFVGSGISCSVGLPSWSELITKLADQLGIDKDLYEMLGDNLSLAEYYEICQSELDPAVIPAQFICDYIKGKEAEQKDRITSARVLQQIVNLDCPIIYTTNYDHCLELAHAKQKKMCKAICDVKNMASVCERDTQIIKFHGDYDHPQSIVFSESSYFDRLDFESPLDIKLRADMLGRSILFIGYSLSDINIRLLTYKLDKLWKKNEALYGISKDERPDSYIFMAKPNYIQEKIFESRKIIPIVGNSIDCNKSTSDFLKIINPKLCN
;
A
#
# COMPACT_ATOMS: atom_id res chain seq x y z
N MET A 1 21.34 -12.39 -1.82
CA MET A 1 20.06 -12.62 -1.13
C MET A 1 20.23 -12.65 0.38
N ASP A 2 21.12 -13.46 0.92
CA ASP A 2 21.32 -13.61 2.39
C ASP A 2 21.76 -12.31 3.07
N GLU A 3 22.67 -11.54 2.47
CA GLU A 3 23.13 -10.26 3.02
C GLU A 3 22.00 -9.20 3.06
N SER A 4 21.19 -9.11 1.99
CA SER A 4 20.05 -8.17 1.92
C SER A 4 18.99 -8.51 2.97
N ILE A 5 18.71 -9.79 3.17
CA ILE A 5 17.79 -10.27 4.21
C ILE A 5 18.34 -9.97 5.61
N ALA A 6 19.65 -10.13 5.84
CA ALA A 6 20.27 -9.81 7.11
C ALA A 6 20.18 -8.31 7.44
N LYS A 7 20.48 -7.44 6.47
CA LYS A 7 20.32 -5.98 6.60
C LYS A 7 18.86 -5.58 6.88
N LEU A 8 17.90 -6.19 6.16
CA LEU A 8 16.47 -5.93 6.38
C LEU A 8 16.03 -6.35 7.80
N LYS A 9 16.46 -7.53 8.27
CA LYS A 9 16.18 -7.98 9.65
C LYS A 9 16.73 -7.01 10.70
N GLU A 10 17.93 -6.53 10.50
CA GLU A 10 18.55 -5.55 11.39
C GLU A 10 17.77 -4.22 11.39
N ALA A 11 17.40 -3.73 10.22
CA ALA A 11 16.59 -2.52 10.09
C ALA A 11 15.23 -2.65 10.78
N ILE A 12 14.57 -3.82 10.65
CA ILE A 12 13.30 -4.12 11.36
C ILE A 12 13.53 -4.12 12.88
N ARG A 13 14.57 -4.81 13.36
CA ARG A 13 14.91 -4.86 14.80
C ARG A 13 15.14 -3.47 15.37
N ASN A 14 15.79 -2.59 14.61
CA ASN A 14 16.09 -1.22 15.00
C ASN A 14 14.93 -0.24 14.76
N LYS A 15 13.72 -0.73 14.39
CA LYS A 15 12.55 0.11 14.10
C LYS A 15 12.78 1.13 12.97
N LYS A 16 13.72 0.87 12.08
CA LYS A 16 14.11 1.73 10.96
C LYS A 16 13.47 1.32 9.62
N VAL A 17 12.42 0.51 9.65
CA VAL A 17 11.67 0.12 8.46
C VAL A 17 10.33 0.84 8.42
N LEU A 18 10.05 1.45 7.29
CA LEU A 18 8.75 1.90 6.86
C LEU A 18 8.13 0.80 5.99
N LEU A 19 6.99 0.28 6.42
CA LEU A 19 6.30 -0.77 5.69
C LEU A 19 5.28 -0.15 4.72
N PHE A 20 5.28 -0.59 3.46
CA PHE A 20 4.26 -0.25 2.47
C PHE A 20 3.44 -1.49 2.14
N VAL A 21 2.13 -1.46 2.46
CA VAL A 21 1.22 -2.61 2.29
C VAL A 21 0.20 -2.31 1.20
N GLY A 22 0.20 -3.13 0.14
CA GLY A 22 -0.70 -2.98 -1.01
C GLY A 22 -1.89 -3.94 -1.00
N SER A 23 -2.76 -3.78 -1.98
CA SER A 23 -4.03 -4.50 -2.13
C SER A 23 -3.87 -6.03 -2.22
N GLY A 24 -2.71 -6.53 -2.66
CA GLY A 24 -2.45 -7.97 -2.69
C GLY A 24 -2.57 -8.64 -1.31
N ILE A 25 -2.36 -7.91 -0.22
CA ILE A 25 -2.57 -8.43 1.14
C ILE A 25 -4.08 -8.55 1.43
N SER A 26 -4.88 -7.54 1.12
CA SER A 26 -6.34 -7.56 1.30
C SER A 26 -7.01 -8.59 0.38
N CYS A 27 -6.54 -8.72 -0.87
CA CYS A 27 -7.00 -9.77 -1.79
C CYS A 27 -6.73 -11.18 -1.24
N SER A 28 -5.62 -11.38 -0.53
CA SER A 28 -5.27 -12.67 0.07
C SER A 28 -6.28 -13.15 1.12
N VAL A 29 -7.03 -12.24 1.68
CA VAL A 29 -8.09 -12.52 2.68
C VAL A 29 -9.52 -12.41 2.11
N GLY A 30 -9.65 -12.23 0.80
CA GLY A 30 -10.92 -12.28 0.08
C GLY A 30 -11.56 -10.92 -0.18
N LEU A 31 -10.84 -9.82 0.01
CA LEU A 31 -11.30 -8.51 -0.43
C LEU A 31 -11.05 -8.34 -1.94
N PRO A 32 -11.83 -7.48 -2.62
CA PRO A 32 -11.72 -7.30 -4.05
C PRO A 32 -10.39 -6.69 -4.45
N SER A 33 -9.89 -7.10 -5.60
CA SER A 33 -8.82 -6.41 -6.31
C SER A 33 -9.33 -5.11 -6.91
N TRP A 34 -8.40 -4.25 -7.34
CA TRP A 34 -8.74 -3.00 -8.01
C TRP A 34 -9.56 -3.24 -9.31
N SER A 35 -9.17 -4.24 -10.12
CA SER A 35 -9.91 -4.59 -11.33
C SER A 35 -11.33 -5.08 -11.01
N GLU A 36 -11.51 -5.93 -9.99
CA GLU A 36 -12.85 -6.37 -9.56
C GLU A 36 -13.71 -5.21 -9.07
N LEU A 37 -13.11 -4.22 -8.41
CA LEU A 37 -13.82 -3.02 -7.99
C LEU A 37 -14.31 -2.21 -9.20
N ILE A 38 -13.45 -1.97 -10.20
CA ILE A 38 -13.82 -1.27 -11.45
C ILE A 38 -14.96 -1.99 -12.18
N THR A 39 -14.92 -3.32 -12.20
CA THR A 39 -16.04 -4.11 -12.74
C THR A 39 -17.37 -3.81 -12.01
N LYS A 40 -17.33 -3.58 -10.70
CA LYS A 40 -18.52 -3.23 -9.93
C LYS A 40 -19.05 -1.82 -10.24
N LEU A 41 -18.18 -0.90 -10.66
CA LEU A 41 -18.62 0.41 -11.14
C LEU A 41 -19.41 0.30 -12.45
N ALA A 42 -19.03 -0.62 -13.36
CA ALA A 42 -19.81 -0.93 -14.56
C ALA A 42 -21.24 -1.38 -14.22
N ASP A 43 -21.38 -2.29 -13.23
CA ASP A 43 -22.69 -2.77 -12.76
C ASP A 43 -23.58 -1.59 -12.30
N GLN A 44 -23.00 -0.58 -11.64
CA GLN A 44 -23.73 0.61 -11.18
C GLN A 44 -24.20 1.51 -12.31
N LEU A 45 -23.47 1.55 -13.42
CA LEU A 45 -23.82 2.31 -14.61
C LEU A 45 -24.77 1.54 -15.55
N GLY A 46 -25.05 0.26 -15.27
CA GLY A 46 -25.83 -0.60 -16.15
C GLY A 46 -25.11 -0.92 -17.47
N ILE A 47 -23.78 -0.83 -17.49
CA ILE A 47 -22.96 -1.12 -18.66
C ILE A 47 -22.47 -2.58 -18.57
N ASP A 48 -22.49 -3.26 -19.72
CA ASP A 48 -21.91 -4.61 -19.82
C ASP A 48 -20.43 -4.57 -19.41
N LYS A 49 -20.05 -5.52 -18.55
CA LYS A 49 -18.72 -5.59 -17.95
C LYS A 49 -17.61 -5.67 -19.01
N ASP A 50 -17.76 -6.58 -19.95
CA ASP A 50 -16.72 -6.84 -20.96
C ASP A 50 -16.56 -5.63 -21.88
N LEU A 51 -17.67 -4.99 -22.22
CA LEU A 51 -17.67 -3.72 -22.96
C LEU A 51 -16.97 -2.62 -22.17
N TYR A 52 -17.27 -2.47 -20.86
CA TYR A 52 -16.68 -1.44 -20.03
C TYR A 52 -15.15 -1.59 -19.94
N GLU A 53 -14.67 -2.82 -19.68
CA GLU A 53 -13.23 -3.12 -19.59
C GLU A 53 -12.49 -2.94 -20.94
N MET A 54 -13.19 -3.04 -22.08
CA MET A 54 -12.62 -2.80 -23.41
C MET A 54 -12.44 -1.31 -23.75
N LEU A 55 -13.16 -0.41 -23.07
CA LEU A 55 -13.22 1.02 -23.45
C LEU A 55 -12.12 1.87 -22.81
N GLY A 56 -11.41 1.37 -21.81
CA GLY A 56 -10.33 2.12 -21.16
C GLY A 56 -9.53 1.31 -20.15
N ASP A 57 -8.52 1.94 -19.58
CA ASP A 57 -7.84 1.40 -18.42
C ASP A 57 -8.64 1.68 -17.13
N ASN A 58 -8.22 1.05 -16.04
CA ASN A 58 -8.94 1.13 -14.76
C ASN A 58 -9.10 2.57 -14.22
N LEU A 59 -8.15 3.46 -14.48
CA LEU A 59 -8.24 4.85 -13.98
C LEU A 59 -9.23 5.67 -14.80
N SER A 60 -9.18 5.55 -16.14
CA SER A 60 -10.10 6.22 -17.04
C SER A 60 -11.54 5.73 -16.84
N LEU A 61 -11.71 4.42 -16.56
CA LEU A 61 -13.02 3.84 -16.25
C LEU A 61 -13.58 4.35 -14.92
N ALA A 62 -12.72 4.51 -13.91
CA ALA A 62 -13.12 5.09 -12.63
C ALA A 62 -13.47 6.59 -12.76
N GLU A 63 -12.73 7.34 -13.58
CA GLU A 63 -13.02 8.74 -13.90
C GLU A 63 -14.38 8.87 -14.59
N TYR A 64 -14.65 8.03 -15.59
CA TYR A 64 -15.93 8.01 -16.28
C TYR A 64 -17.10 7.76 -15.31
N TYR A 65 -16.93 6.80 -14.39
CA TYR A 65 -17.93 6.53 -13.36
C TYR A 65 -18.17 7.79 -12.48
N GLU A 66 -17.10 8.46 -12.03
CA GLU A 66 -17.20 9.66 -11.20
C GLU A 66 -17.96 10.79 -11.92
N ILE A 67 -17.65 11.02 -13.20
CA ILE A 67 -18.34 12.00 -14.04
C ILE A 67 -19.83 11.66 -14.15
N CYS A 68 -20.17 10.42 -14.51
CA CYS A 68 -21.58 10.00 -14.66
C CYS A 68 -22.38 10.15 -13.37
N GLN A 69 -21.80 9.79 -12.22
CA GLN A 69 -22.47 9.93 -10.93
C GLN A 69 -22.69 11.42 -10.55
N SER A 70 -21.71 12.26 -10.80
CA SER A 70 -21.78 13.70 -10.51
C SER A 70 -22.79 14.44 -11.44
N GLU A 71 -22.95 13.97 -12.68
CA GLU A 71 -23.95 14.50 -13.61
C GLU A 71 -25.37 14.07 -13.24
N LEU A 72 -25.55 12.86 -12.71
CA LEU A 72 -26.86 12.35 -12.27
C LEU A 72 -27.34 13.06 -10.98
N ASP A 73 -26.46 13.23 -10.02
CA ASP A 73 -26.74 13.94 -8.78
C ASP A 73 -25.48 14.64 -8.26
N PRO A 74 -25.40 15.99 -8.39
CA PRO A 74 -24.25 16.76 -7.89
C PRO A 74 -24.04 16.68 -6.37
N ALA A 75 -25.01 16.17 -5.62
CA ALA A 75 -24.89 16.00 -4.16
C ALA A 75 -24.34 14.60 -3.79
N VAL A 76 -24.24 13.68 -4.73
CA VAL A 76 -23.69 12.34 -4.48
C VAL A 76 -22.17 12.41 -4.25
N ILE A 77 -21.68 11.54 -3.40
CA ILE A 77 -20.25 11.28 -3.28
C ILE A 77 -19.95 10.02 -4.07
N PRO A 78 -19.33 10.09 -5.28
CA PRO A 78 -19.15 8.92 -6.14
C PRO A 78 -18.42 7.77 -5.45
N ALA A 79 -17.47 8.09 -4.56
CA ALA A 79 -16.72 7.10 -3.78
C ALA A 79 -17.58 6.36 -2.72
N GLN A 80 -18.80 6.82 -2.40
CA GLN A 80 -19.65 6.18 -1.39
C GLN A 80 -19.94 4.72 -1.72
N PHE A 81 -20.27 4.42 -2.97
CA PHE A 81 -20.49 3.05 -3.40
C PHE A 81 -19.28 2.15 -3.17
N ILE A 82 -18.06 2.66 -3.49
CA ILE A 82 -16.80 1.95 -3.25
C ILE A 82 -16.62 1.62 -1.78
N CYS A 83 -16.88 2.61 -0.92
CA CYS A 83 -16.77 2.47 0.54
C CYS A 83 -17.74 1.40 1.07
N ASP A 84 -19.01 1.47 0.68
CA ASP A 84 -20.04 0.55 1.12
C ASP A 84 -19.77 -0.87 0.62
N TYR A 85 -19.31 -1.03 -0.62
CA TYR A 85 -18.96 -2.32 -1.19
C TYR A 85 -17.78 -2.97 -0.44
N ILE A 86 -16.69 -2.22 -0.21
CA ILE A 86 -15.52 -2.74 0.51
C ILE A 86 -15.87 -3.07 1.96
N LYS A 87 -16.62 -2.20 2.62
CA LYS A 87 -17.09 -2.41 4.00
C LYS A 87 -17.96 -3.67 4.14
N GLY A 88 -18.86 -3.89 3.17
CA GLY A 88 -19.67 -5.11 3.09
C GLY A 88 -18.80 -6.34 2.93
N LYS A 89 -17.83 -6.31 2.00
CA LYS A 89 -16.91 -7.42 1.79
C LYS A 89 -16.02 -7.70 3.00
N GLU A 90 -15.53 -6.67 3.67
CA GLU A 90 -14.76 -6.83 4.90
C GLU A 90 -15.58 -7.48 6.01
N ALA A 91 -16.83 -7.08 6.17
CA ALA A 91 -17.74 -7.70 7.16
C ALA A 91 -17.98 -9.19 6.86
N GLU A 92 -18.18 -9.56 5.56
CA GLU A 92 -18.31 -10.96 5.14
C GLU A 92 -17.03 -11.77 5.42
N GLN A 93 -15.86 -11.19 5.35
CA GLN A 93 -14.56 -11.84 5.48
C GLN A 93 -13.91 -11.66 6.86
N LYS A 94 -14.60 -11.11 7.84
CA LYS A 94 -14.04 -10.71 9.14
C LYS A 94 -13.27 -11.83 9.84
N ASP A 95 -13.82 -13.04 9.87
CA ASP A 95 -13.17 -14.19 10.51
C ASP A 95 -11.89 -14.60 9.77
N ARG A 96 -11.94 -14.57 8.44
CA ARG A 96 -10.78 -14.84 7.59
C ARG A 96 -9.70 -13.79 7.78
N ILE A 97 -10.05 -12.52 7.85
CA ILE A 97 -9.12 -11.41 8.11
C ILE A 97 -8.44 -11.58 9.46
N THR A 98 -9.22 -11.77 10.52
CA THR A 98 -8.69 -11.85 11.89
C THR A 98 -7.88 -13.12 12.15
N SER A 99 -8.10 -14.19 11.38
CA SER A 99 -7.31 -15.43 11.46
C SER A 99 -6.15 -15.50 10.47
N ALA A 100 -6.06 -14.54 9.54
CA ALA A 100 -5.07 -14.56 8.46
C ALA A 100 -3.64 -14.47 8.98
N ARG A 101 -2.85 -15.51 8.70
CA ARG A 101 -1.46 -15.61 9.13
C ARG A 101 -0.59 -14.48 8.60
N VAL A 102 -0.78 -14.08 7.33
CA VAL A 102 -0.04 -13.00 6.69
C VAL A 102 -0.24 -11.68 7.44
N LEU A 103 -1.48 -11.32 7.78
CA LEU A 103 -1.78 -10.11 8.53
C LEU A 103 -1.18 -10.15 9.95
N GLN A 104 -1.30 -11.28 10.63
CA GLN A 104 -0.68 -11.47 11.95
C GLN A 104 0.84 -11.34 11.89
N GLN A 105 1.48 -11.85 10.84
CA GLN A 105 2.93 -11.73 10.65
C GLN A 105 3.35 -10.29 10.37
N ILE A 106 2.58 -9.53 9.56
CA ILE A 106 2.82 -8.09 9.32
C ILE A 106 2.80 -7.32 10.66
N VAL A 107 1.77 -7.53 11.47
CA VAL A 107 1.67 -6.92 12.81
C VAL A 107 2.84 -7.32 13.71
N ASN A 108 3.36 -8.55 13.57
CA ASN A 108 4.49 -9.06 14.36
C ASN A 108 5.85 -8.53 13.94
N LEU A 109 5.99 -7.94 12.75
CA LEU A 109 7.20 -7.18 12.38
C LEU A 109 7.39 -5.95 13.28
N ASP A 110 6.29 -5.46 13.88
CA ASP A 110 6.30 -4.37 14.84
C ASP A 110 6.93 -3.08 14.27
N CYS A 111 6.65 -2.83 12.98
CA CYS A 111 7.08 -1.61 12.30
C CYS A 111 6.28 -0.41 12.84
N PRO A 112 6.94 0.70 13.21
CA PRO A 112 6.25 1.85 13.81
C PRO A 112 5.36 2.60 12.83
N ILE A 113 5.65 2.50 11.52
CA ILE A 113 4.96 3.22 10.47
C ILE A 113 4.61 2.26 9.34
N ILE A 114 3.33 2.20 9.00
CA ILE A 114 2.79 1.42 7.88
C ILE A 114 2.05 2.39 6.97
N TYR A 115 2.43 2.48 5.71
CA TYR A 115 1.68 3.12 4.65
C TYR A 115 0.86 2.10 3.89
N THR A 116 -0.35 2.46 3.50
CA THR A 116 -1.20 1.62 2.65
C THR A 116 -2.00 2.47 1.68
N THR A 117 -2.19 1.95 0.47
CA THR A 117 -3.15 2.49 -0.51
C THR A 117 -4.51 1.80 -0.41
N ASN A 118 -4.66 0.85 0.51
CA ASN A 118 -5.92 0.11 0.71
C ASN A 118 -6.90 0.94 1.53
N TYR A 119 -8.17 0.87 1.17
CA TYR A 119 -9.27 1.57 1.85
C TYR A 119 -9.79 0.81 3.07
N ASP A 120 -9.57 -0.52 3.11
CA ASP A 120 -10.07 -1.46 4.13
C ASP A 120 -9.34 -1.33 5.49
N HIS A 121 -9.90 -1.97 6.53
CA HIS A 121 -9.35 -1.99 7.89
C HIS A 121 -8.67 -3.32 8.26
N CYS A 122 -8.21 -4.10 7.28
CA CYS A 122 -7.56 -5.38 7.55
C CYS A 122 -6.37 -5.27 8.51
N LEU A 123 -5.56 -4.21 8.39
CA LEU A 123 -4.41 -3.97 9.27
C LEU A 123 -4.85 -3.62 10.69
N GLU A 124 -5.85 -2.76 10.82
CA GLU A 124 -6.42 -2.34 12.11
C GLU A 124 -7.06 -3.52 12.84
N LEU A 125 -7.84 -4.34 12.13
CA LEU A 125 -8.45 -5.57 12.67
C LEU A 125 -7.38 -6.57 13.13
N ALA A 126 -6.29 -6.71 12.38
CA ALA A 126 -5.17 -7.58 12.76
C ALA A 126 -4.44 -7.08 14.01
N HIS A 127 -4.24 -5.75 14.14
CA HIS A 127 -3.67 -5.14 15.36
C HIS A 127 -4.59 -5.36 16.56
N ALA A 128 -5.90 -5.09 16.42
CA ALA A 128 -6.89 -5.29 17.46
C ALA A 128 -6.92 -6.76 17.94
N LYS A 129 -6.86 -7.73 17.01
CA LYS A 129 -6.80 -9.16 17.32
C LYS A 129 -5.61 -9.53 18.18
N GLN A 130 -4.46 -8.86 17.96
CA GLN A 130 -3.23 -9.08 18.72
C GLN A 130 -3.10 -8.15 19.95
N LYS A 131 -4.14 -7.37 20.26
CA LYS A 131 -4.13 -6.38 21.34
C LYS A 131 -2.98 -5.39 21.26
N LYS A 132 -2.58 -5.04 20.03
CA LYS A 132 -1.57 -4.01 19.74
C LYS A 132 -2.25 -2.71 19.35
N MET A 133 -1.74 -1.61 19.89
CA MET A 133 -2.28 -0.28 19.57
C MET A 133 -1.82 0.16 18.18
N CYS A 134 -2.76 0.69 17.42
CA CYS A 134 -2.48 1.36 16.15
C CYS A 134 -3.41 2.56 15.98
N LYS A 135 -3.00 3.50 15.14
CA LYS A 135 -3.78 4.68 14.79
C LYS A 135 -3.84 4.81 13.27
N ALA A 136 -5.06 4.71 12.71
CA ALA A 136 -5.30 5.06 11.32
C ALA A 136 -5.18 6.57 11.12
N ILE A 137 -4.51 6.98 10.05
CA ILE A 137 -4.24 8.38 9.71
C ILE A 137 -4.64 8.58 8.25
N CYS A 138 -5.71 9.31 8.02
CA CYS A 138 -6.16 9.74 6.69
C CYS A 138 -6.17 11.27 6.54
N ASP A 139 -5.97 12.03 7.64
CA ASP A 139 -5.96 13.48 7.64
C ASP A 139 -5.00 14.09 8.69
N VAL A 140 -4.90 15.43 8.70
CA VAL A 140 -4.06 16.20 9.63
C VAL A 140 -4.52 16.07 11.08
N LYS A 141 -5.83 15.93 11.33
CA LYS A 141 -6.36 15.79 12.70
C LYS A 141 -5.92 14.46 13.30
N ASN A 142 -5.93 13.41 12.48
CA ASN A 142 -5.44 12.11 12.91
C ASN A 142 -3.94 12.17 13.22
N MET A 143 -3.14 12.89 12.41
CA MET A 143 -1.70 13.08 12.67
C MET A 143 -1.46 13.73 14.04
N ALA A 144 -2.21 14.76 14.37
CA ALA A 144 -2.05 15.50 15.63
C ALA A 144 -2.42 14.68 16.87
N SER A 145 -3.20 13.60 16.70
CA SER A 145 -3.70 12.75 17.79
C SER A 145 -2.91 11.45 18.00
N VAL A 146 -1.79 11.29 17.32
CA VAL A 146 -0.94 10.07 17.41
C VAL A 146 -0.18 10.03 18.73
N CYS A 147 -0.23 8.90 19.42
CA CYS A 147 0.66 8.62 20.54
C CYS A 147 1.95 7.95 20.04
N GLU A 148 3.09 8.27 20.66
CA GLU A 148 4.41 7.72 20.26
C GLU A 148 4.48 6.18 20.27
N ARG A 149 3.62 5.52 21.05
CA ARG A 149 3.57 4.06 21.20
C ARG A 149 2.70 3.37 20.16
N ASP A 150 1.91 4.13 19.41
CA ASP A 150 0.98 3.57 18.44
C ASP A 150 1.69 3.26 17.12
N THR A 151 1.38 2.11 16.52
CA THR A 151 1.70 1.89 15.12
C THR A 151 0.87 2.85 14.27
N GLN A 152 1.52 3.69 13.49
CA GLN A 152 0.85 4.61 12.57
C GLN A 152 0.48 3.86 11.29
N ILE A 153 -0.80 3.77 10.98
CA ILE A 153 -1.29 3.22 9.70
C ILE A 153 -1.77 4.39 8.85
N ILE A 154 -0.94 4.79 7.88
CA ILE A 154 -1.23 5.95 7.01
C ILE A 154 -2.02 5.46 5.79
N LYS A 155 -3.28 5.83 5.72
CA LYS A 155 -4.22 5.52 4.63
C LYS A 155 -4.00 6.50 3.49
N PHE A 156 -3.02 6.22 2.65
CA PHE A 156 -2.52 7.16 1.65
C PHE A 156 -3.52 7.48 0.54
N HIS A 157 -4.43 6.55 0.21
CA HIS A 157 -5.52 6.75 -0.74
C HIS A 157 -6.89 6.89 -0.08
N GLY A 158 -6.92 7.20 1.22
CA GLY A 158 -8.15 7.37 1.96
C GLY A 158 -8.63 6.12 2.71
N ASP A 159 -9.76 6.26 3.36
CA ASP A 159 -10.36 5.27 4.25
C ASP A 159 -11.86 5.16 3.94
N TYR A 160 -12.42 3.96 3.91
CA TYR A 160 -13.83 3.76 3.57
C TYR A 160 -14.82 4.40 4.58
N ASP A 161 -14.39 4.72 5.80
CA ASP A 161 -15.24 5.49 6.74
C ASP A 161 -15.26 6.99 6.41
N HIS A 162 -14.43 7.44 5.46
CA HIS A 162 -14.31 8.81 4.99
C HIS A 162 -14.37 8.90 3.46
N PRO A 163 -15.55 8.75 2.80
CA PRO A 163 -15.67 8.66 1.35
C PRO A 163 -15.01 9.81 0.57
N GLN A 164 -14.99 11.02 1.16
CA GLN A 164 -14.33 12.19 0.56
C GLN A 164 -12.80 12.07 0.50
N SER A 165 -12.21 11.13 1.25
CA SER A 165 -10.76 10.90 1.27
C SER A 165 -10.29 9.90 0.20
N ILE A 166 -11.22 9.21 -0.46
CA ILE A 166 -10.91 8.11 -1.38
C ILE A 166 -10.30 8.64 -2.68
N VAL A 167 -9.14 8.12 -3.01
CA VAL A 167 -8.41 8.37 -4.26
C VAL A 167 -8.65 7.18 -5.18
N PHE A 168 -9.53 7.34 -6.20
CA PHE A 168 -9.90 6.21 -7.07
C PHE A 168 -10.00 6.58 -8.56
N SER A 169 -10.30 7.83 -8.91
CA SER A 169 -10.41 8.31 -10.29
C SER A 169 -9.06 8.82 -10.83
N GLU A 170 -8.96 8.98 -12.14
CA GLU A 170 -7.75 9.49 -12.79
C GLU A 170 -7.39 10.89 -12.26
N SER A 171 -8.36 11.80 -12.17
CA SER A 171 -8.17 13.13 -11.62
C SER A 171 -7.67 13.09 -10.17
N SER A 172 -8.26 12.27 -9.31
CA SER A 172 -7.83 12.13 -7.92
C SER A 172 -6.42 11.54 -7.78
N TYR A 173 -6.02 10.68 -8.72
CA TYR A 173 -4.63 10.19 -8.80
C TYR A 173 -3.67 11.29 -9.26
N PHE A 174 -4.06 12.14 -10.21
CA PHE A 174 -3.22 13.25 -10.68
C PHE A 174 -3.03 14.30 -9.59
N ASP A 175 -4.07 14.64 -8.83
CA ASP A 175 -3.96 15.53 -7.67
C ASP A 175 -2.96 15.00 -6.64
N ARG A 176 -2.86 13.67 -6.49
CA ARG A 176 -1.86 13.06 -5.62
C ARG A 176 -0.44 13.11 -6.19
N LEU A 177 -0.26 13.27 -7.50
CA LEU A 177 1.07 13.33 -8.12
C LEU A 177 1.86 14.59 -7.78
N ASP A 178 1.20 15.66 -7.36
CA ASP A 178 1.86 16.91 -6.95
C ASP A 178 2.61 16.76 -5.63
N PHE A 179 2.24 15.78 -4.81
CA PHE A 179 2.89 15.50 -3.52
C PHE A 179 2.95 16.72 -2.59
N GLU A 180 1.90 17.52 -2.55
CA GLU A 180 1.80 18.73 -1.72
C GLU A 180 0.93 18.56 -0.49
N SER A 181 0.15 17.48 -0.40
CA SER A 181 -0.70 17.24 0.76
C SER A 181 0.15 16.98 2.02
N PRO A 182 -0.40 17.23 3.22
CA PRO A 182 0.29 16.91 4.47
C PRO A 182 0.76 15.45 4.59
N LEU A 183 -0.02 14.49 4.05
CA LEU A 183 0.37 13.09 4.01
C LEU A 183 1.58 12.86 3.08
N ASP A 184 1.67 13.61 1.99
CA ASP A 184 2.79 13.54 1.05
C ASP A 184 4.07 14.13 1.65
N ILE A 185 3.95 15.22 2.39
CA ILE A 185 5.07 15.82 3.14
C ILE A 185 5.58 14.84 4.19
N LYS A 186 4.66 14.23 4.95
CA LYS A 186 4.99 13.20 5.93
C LYS A 186 5.70 12.01 5.27
N LEU A 187 5.16 11.50 4.17
CA LEU A 187 5.75 10.38 3.44
C LEU A 187 7.19 10.69 3.02
N ARG A 188 7.43 11.86 2.43
CA ARG A 188 8.78 12.29 2.04
C ARG A 188 9.74 12.35 3.23
N ALA A 189 9.29 12.89 4.36
CA ALA A 189 10.09 12.96 5.58
C ALA A 189 10.40 11.56 6.14
N ASP A 190 9.41 10.69 6.22
CA ASP A 190 9.55 9.33 6.74
C ASP A 190 10.50 8.47 5.88
N MET A 191 10.51 8.69 4.55
CA MET A 191 11.33 7.93 3.60
C MET A 191 12.81 8.31 3.64
N LEU A 192 13.16 9.50 4.07
CA LEU A 192 14.56 9.98 4.05
C LEU A 192 15.47 9.27 5.04
N GLY A 193 14.94 8.81 6.17
CA GLY A 193 15.74 8.21 7.25
C GLY A 193 15.47 6.73 7.50
N ARG A 194 14.69 6.05 6.63
CA ARG A 194 14.23 4.68 6.85
C ARG A 194 14.38 3.82 5.61
N SER A 195 14.67 2.55 5.84
CA SER A 195 14.48 1.51 4.81
C SER A 195 12.99 1.35 4.51
N ILE A 196 12.65 1.11 3.24
CA ILE A 196 11.27 0.87 2.84
C ILE A 196 11.12 -0.60 2.47
N LEU A 197 10.06 -1.25 2.95
CA LEU A 197 9.68 -2.59 2.52
C LEU A 197 8.29 -2.56 1.90
N PHE A 198 8.21 -2.84 0.61
CA PHE A 198 6.95 -2.98 -0.12
C PHE A 198 6.48 -4.44 -0.10
N ILE A 199 5.20 -4.66 0.28
CA ILE A 199 4.55 -5.98 0.30
C ILE A 199 3.14 -5.87 -0.27
N GLY A 200 2.74 -6.82 -1.12
CA GLY A 200 1.40 -6.85 -1.71
C GLY A 200 1.17 -5.83 -2.81
N TYR A 201 2.25 -5.28 -3.37
CA TYR A 201 2.18 -4.39 -4.53
C TYR A 201 2.51 -5.12 -5.82
N SER A 202 1.83 -4.70 -6.88
CA SER A 202 2.22 -4.99 -8.26
C SER A 202 2.77 -3.72 -8.92
N LEU A 203 3.55 -3.87 -10.00
CA LEU A 203 4.02 -2.71 -10.79
C LEU A 203 2.94 -2.00 -11.58
N SER A 204 1.73 -2.49 -11.59
CA SER A 204 0.59 -1.81 -12.21
C SER A 204 0.18 -0.54 -11.45
N ASP A 205 0.52 -0.43 -10.15
CA ASP A 205 0.23 0.77 -9.37
C ASP A 205 1.13 1.95 -9.80
N ILE A 206 0.52 2.92 -10.48
CA ILE A 206 1.22 4.10 -11.02
C ILE A 206 1.79 4.98 -9.89
N ASN A 207 1.12 5.06 -8.74
CA ASN A 207 1.60 5.86 -7.60
C ASN A 207 2.87 5.29 -7.03
N ILE A 208 2.95 3.96 -6.87
CA ILE A 208 4.18 3.31 -6.39
C ILE A 208 5.32 3.46 -7.41
N ARG A 209 5.00 3.37 -8.70
CA ARG A 209 6.01 3.61 -9.76
C ARG A 209 6.56 5.03 -9.70
N LEU A 210 5.69 6.03 -9.55
CA LEU A 210 6.10 7.43 -9.45
C LEU A 210 6.80 7.71 -8.12
N LEU A 211 6.28 7.19 -7.01
CA LEU A 211 6.89 7.35 -5.69
C LEU A 211 8.33 6.84 -5.68
N THR A 212 8.55 5.63 -6.17
CA THR A 212 9.89 5.04 -6.25
C THR A 212 10.82 5.84 -7.18
N TYR A 213 10.32 6.36 -8.29
CA TYR A 213 11.07 7.24 -9.18
C TYR A 213 11.44 8.58 -8.51
N LYS A 214 10.49 9.24 -7.86
CA LYS A 214 10.73 10.51 -7.15
C LYS A 214 11.72 10.34 -6.00
N LEU A 215 11.63 9.23 -5.26
CA LEU A 215 12.57 8.90 -4.20
C LEU A 215 13.99 8.74 -4.75
N ASP A 216 14.17 7.98 -5.81
CA ASP A 216 15.48 7.79 -6.44
C ASP A 216 16.06 9.13 -6.95
N LYS A 217 15.23 9.96 -7.58
CA LYS A 217 15.63 11.30 -8.06
C LYS A 217 16.05 12.21 -6.90
N LEU A 218 15.33 12.15 -5.77
CA LEU A 218 15.66 12.94 -4.58
C LEU A 218 17.03 12.53 -4.02
N TRP A 219 17.30 11.23 -3.89
CA TRP A 219 18.59 10.74 -3.42
C TRP A 219 19.73 11.11 -4.36
N LYS A 220 19.58 10.90 -5.66
CA LYS A 220 20.60 11.30 -6.68
C LYS A 220 20.92 12.79 -6.62
N LYS A 221 19.92 13.64 -6.39
CA LYS A 221 20.12 15.07 -6.22
C LYS A 221 20.95 15.40 -4.97
N ASN A 222 20.68 14.74 -3.85
CA ASN A 222 21.40 14.96 -2.60
C ASN A 222 22.82 14.35 -2.65
N GLU A 223 22.99 13.19 -3.26
CA GLU A 223 24.32 12.61 -3.54
C GLU A 223 25.20 13.62 -4.32
N ALA A 224 24.64 14.26 -5.35
CA ALA A 224 25.37 15.23 -6.17
C ALA A 224 25.69 16.56 -5.43
N LEU A 225 24.77 17.04 -4.59
CA LEU A 225 24.90 18.34 -3.90
C LEU A 225 25.75 18.27 -2.62
N TYR A 226 25.65 17.18 -1.88
CA TYR A 226 26.23 17.08 -0.54
C TYR A 226 27.33 16.01 -0.43
N GLY A 227 27.67 15.33 -1.54
CA GLY A 227 28.67 14.27 -1.54
C GLY A 227 28.29 13.06 -0.68
N ILE A 228 26.99 12.84 -0.45
CA ILE A 228 26.49 11.70 0.30
C ILE A 228 26.87 10.42 -0.45
N SER A 229 27.52 9.50 0.24
CA SER A 229 27.89 8.22 -0.37
C SER A 229 26.65 7.37 -0.65
N LYS A 230 26.77 6.51 -1.65
CA LYS A 230 25.66 5.58 -2.01
C LYS A 230 25.31 4.62 -0.89
N ASP A 231 26.25 4.39 0.04
CA ASP A 231 26.10 3.47 1.17
C ASP A 231 25.38 4.12 2.37
N GLU A 232 25.27 5.46 2.37
CA GLU A 232 24.54 6.21 3.40
C GLU A 232 23.02 6.25 3.14
N ARG A 233 22.60 5.93 1.92
CA ARG A 233 21.19 5.79 1.58
C ARG A 233 20.64 4.49 2.17
N PRO A 234 19.53 4.53 2.96
CA PRO A 234 18.87 3.32 3.43
C PRO A 234 18.41 2.44 2.25
N ASP A 235 18.67 1.15 2.32
CA ASP A 235 18.20 0.19 1.32
C ASP A 235 16.66 0.13 1.33
N SER A 236 16.07 0.05 0.15
CA SER A 236 14.64 -0.21 -0.02
C SER A 236 14.44 -1.61 -0.61
N TYR A 237 13.36 -2.27 -0.22
CA TYR A 237 13.08 -3.66 -0.58
C TYR A 237 11.66 -3.78 -1.14
N ILE A 238 11.48 -4.71 -2.08
CA ILE A 238 10.15 -5.11 -2.52
C ILE A 238 10.05 -6.64 -2.51
N PHE A 239 9.02 -7.15 -1.85
CA PHE A 239 8.71 -8.56 -1.93
C PHE A 239 7.80 -8.84 -3.12
N MET A 240 8.25 -9.71 -4.00
CA MET A 240 7.54 -10.17 -5.19
C MET A 240 7.19 -11.66 -5.02
N ALA A 241 5.90 -11.97 -4.92
CA ALA A 241 5.45 -13.36 -4.72
C ALA A 241 5.77 -14.27 -5.91
N LYS A 242 5.89 -13.68 -7.11
CA LYS A 242 6.28 -14.37 -8.36
C LYS A 242 7.41 -13.61 -9.03
N PRO A 243 8.33 -14.30 -9.72
CA PRO A 243 9.42 -13.66 -10.46
C PRO A 243 8.87 -12.84 -11.63
N ASN A 244 9.48 -11.68 -11.86
CA ASN A 244 9.26 -10.85 -13.04
C ASN A 244 10.55 -10.08 -13.33
N TYR A 245 11.38 -10.61 -14.21
CA TYR A 245 12.72 -10.07 -14.51
C TYR A 245 12.71 -8.64 -15.03
N ILE A 246 11.63 -8.22 -15.73
CA ILE A 246 11.50 -6.81 -16.20
C ILE A 246 11.31 -5.89 -14.99
N GLN A 247 10.41 -6.28 -14.08
CA GLN A 247 10.12 -5.51 -12.88
C GLN A 247 11.32 -5.49 -11.93
N GLU A 248 11.98 -6.62 -11.74
CA GLU A 248 13.19 -6.74 -10.93
C GLU A 248 14.25 -5.74 -11.44
N LYS A 249 14.49 -5.70 -12.76
CA LYS A 249 15.47 -4.79 -13.34
C LYS A 249 15.11 -3.32 -13.17
N ILE A 250 13.83 -2.96 -13.28
CA ILE A 250 13.35 -1.59 -13.04
C ILE A 250 13.55 -1.20 -11.57
N PHE A 251 13.24 -2.07 -10.62
CA PHE A 251 13.45 -1.79 -9.20
C PHE A 251 14.93 -1.65 -8.86
N GLU A 252 15.77 -2.56 -9.32
CA GLU A 252 17.22 -2.49 -9.13
C GLU A 252 17.80 -1.16 -9.63
N SER A 253 17.33 -0.66 -10.80
CA SER A 253 17.78 0.63 -11.35
C SER A 253 17.45 1.83 -10.46
N ARG A 254 16.47 1.67 -9.56
CA ARG A 254 16.03 2.65 -8.55
C ARG A 254 16.56 2.36 -7.14
N LYS A 255 17.51 1.45 -7.02
CA LYS A 255 18.05 0.97 -5.74
C LYS A 255 16.99 0.40 -4.79
N ILE A 256 16.02 -0.29 -5.36
CA ILE A 256 15.07 -1.11 -4.63
C ILE A 256 15.44 -2.57 -4.87
N ILE A 257 15.74 -3.29 -3.81
CA ILE A 257 16.20 -4.68 -3.85
C ILE A 257 14.98 -5.59 -3.98
N PRO A 258 14.79 -6.29 -5.10
CA PRO A 258 13.71 -7.25 -5.22
C PRO A 258 14.05 -8.53 -4.45
N ILE A 259 13.09 -9.02 -3.67
CA ILE A 259 13.15 -10.30 -2.98
C ILE A 259 12.04 -11.16 -3.56
N VAL A 260 12.42 -12.19 -4.30
CA VAL A 260 11.48 -13.03 -5.05
C VAL A 260 11.14 -14.27 -4.25
N GLY A 261 9.85 -14.55 -4.13
CA GLY A 261 9.34 -15.73 -3.47
C GLY A 261 9.49 -17.01 -4.32
N ASN A 262 9.49 -18.14 -3.65
CA ASN A 262 9.78 -19.45 -4.27
C ASN A 262 8.53 -20.35 -4.42
N SER A 263 7.32 -19.87 -4.07
CA SER A 263 6.09 -20.68 -4.15
C SER A 263 5.18 -20.21 -5.28
N ILE A 264 4.48 -21.15 -5.90
CA ILE A 264 3.41 -20.86 -6.87
C ILE A 264 2.23 -20.17 -6.17
N ASP A 265 1.96 -20.53 -4.90
CA ASP A 265 0.96 -19.89 -4.06
C ASP A 265 1.53 -18.57 -3.49
N CYS A 266 0.96 -17.46 -3.93
CA CYS A 266 1.36 -16.11 -3.50
C CYS A 266 1.22 -15.90 -1.99
N ASN A 267 0.15 -16.44 -1.37
CA ASN A 267 -0.10 -16.30 0.06
C ASN A 267 0.93 -17.05 0.88
N LYS A 268 1.24 -18.28 0.47
CA LYS A 268 2.30 -19.09 1.08
C LYS A 268 3.65 -18.41 0.92
N SER A 269 3.97 -17.93 -0.27
CA SER A 269 5.22 -17.24 -0.57
C SER A 269 5.40 -16.01 0.33
N THR A 270 4.36 -15.17 0.45
CA THR A 270 4.36 -13.99 1.32
C THR A 270 4.51 -14.36 2.80
N SER A 271 3.77 -15.38 3.25
CA SER A 271 3.87 -15.85 4.64
C SER A 271 5.26 -16.40 4.97
N ASP A 272 5.88 -17.13 4.06
CA ASP A 272 7.21 -17.69 4.28
C ASP A 272 8.28 -16.58 4.29
N PHE A 273 8.19 -15.60 3.40
CA PHE A 273 9.04 -14.42 3.46
C PHE A 273 8.91 -13.66 4.78
N LEU A 274 7.69 -13.37 5.23
CA LEU A 274 7.44 -12.66 6.49
C LEU A 274 7.99 -13.41 7.71
N LYS A 275 7.99 -14.76 7.70
CA LYS A 275 8.66 -15.56 8.74
C LYS A 275 10.17 -15.35 8.72
N ILE A 276 10.76 -15.39 7.51
CA ILE A 276 12.20 -15.25 7.36
C ILE A 276 12.69 -13.90 7.91
N ILE A 277 11.99 -12.82 7.62
CA ILE A 277 12.40 -11.47 8.05
C ILE A 277 11.99 -11.10 9.48
N ASN A 278 11.16 -11.91 10.16
CA ASN A 278 10.70 -11.60 11.51
C ASN A 278 11.83 -11.81 12.53
N PRO A 279 12.33 -10.75 13.17
CA PRO A 279 13.44 -10.86 14.13
C PRO A 279 13.10 -11.65 15.39
N LYS A 280 11.81 -11.82 15.71
CA LYS A 280 11.34 -12.55 16.90
C LYS A 280 11.31 -14.06 16.72
N LEU A 281 11.44 -14.56 15.48
CA LEU A 281 11.46 -16.00 15.19
C LEU A 281 12.86 -16.57 15.00
N CYS A 282 13.89 -15.76 15.20
CA CYS A 282 15.31 -16.14 15.04
C CYS A 282 16.03 -16.42 16.37
N ASN A 283 15.28 -16.68 17.45
CA ASN A 283 15.82 -17.12 18.74
C ASN A 283 15.52 -18.60 18.99
#